data_8d29e0064f6ab4dbc778befa9a8373db
#
_entry.id   8d29e0064f6ab4dbc778befa9a8373db
#
_cell.length_a   1.000
_cell.length_b   1.000
_cell.length_c   1.000
_cell.angle_alpha   90.00
_cell.angle_beta   90.00
_cell.angle_gamma   90.00
#
_symmetry.space_group_name_H-M   'P 1'
#
loop_
_entity.id
_entity.type
_entity.pdbx_description
1 polymer ?
#
loop_
_entity_poly.entity_id
_entity_poly.type
_entity_poly.pdbx_seq_one_letter_code
_entity_poly.pdbx_strand_id
1 'polypeptide(L)' 'VDPIAVIDIQKIISFLKQKNIGVLITDHNVRETLRICDKAYIISDGTVLACGKPEELVNDERVRAVYLGEHFDY' A
#
# COMPACT_ATOMS: atom_id res chain seq x y z
N VAL A 1 10.72 -8.52 -0.07
CA VAL A 1 10.51 -9.06 1.27
C VAL A 1 10.03 -10.49 1.17
N ASP A 2 10.53 -11.32 2.06
CA ASP A 2 10.14 -12.71 2.18
C ASP A 2 8.64 -12.82 2.48
N PRO A 3 7.88 -13.69 1.80
CA PRO A 3 6.45 -13.85 2.05
C PRO A 3 6.10 -14.16 3.50
N ILE A 4 6.95 -14.91 4.20
CA ILE A 4 6.73 -15.21 5.62
C ILE A 4 6.82 -13.93 6.45
N ALA A 5 7.77 -13.07 6.15
CA ALA A 5 7.92 -11.79 6.86
C ALA A 5 6.72 -10.87 6.60
N VAL A 6 6.16 -10.88 5.41
CA VAL A 6 4.95 -10.10 5.10
C VAL A 6 3.78 -10.56 5.95
N ILE A 7 3.59 -11.88 6.09
CA ILE A 7 2.52 -12.44 6.92
C ILE A 7 2.68 -12.01 8.38
N ASP A 8 3.90 -12.06 8.90
CA ASP A 8 4.18 -11.66 10.28
C ASP A 8 3.90 -10.18 10.50
N ILE A 9 4.28 -9.33 9.54
CA ILE A 9 4.00 -7.90 9.61
C ILE A 9 2.49 -7.64 9.60
N GLN A 10 1.74 -8.36 8.79
CA GLN A 10 0.28 -8.22 8.74
C GLN A 10 -0.35 -8.56 10.09
N LYS A 11 0.14 -9.59 10.75
CA LYS A 11 -0.36 -9.98 12.09
C LYS A 11 -0.08 -8.90 13.12
N ILE A 12 1.10 -8.31 13.08
CA ILE A 12 1.48 -7.22 14.00
C ILE A 12 0.59 -6.00 13.75
N ILE A 13 0.38 -5.64 12.51
CA ILE A 13 -0.47 -4.50 12.16
C ILE A 13 -1.90 -4.72 12.60
N SER A 14 -2.45 -5.91 12.40
CA SER A 14 -3.81 -6.25 12.84
C SER A 14 -3.94 -6.14 14.35
N PHE A 15 -2.95 -6.62 15.09
CA PHE A 15 -2.94 -6.52 16.55
C PHE A 15 -2.96 -5.05 16.99
N LEU A 16 -2.13 -4.21 16.39
CA LEU A 16 -2.05 -2.79 16.73
C LEU A 16 -3.35 -2.06 16.40
N LYS A 17 -3.98 -2.39 15.29
CA LYS A 17 -5.27 -1.81 14.90
C LYS A 17 -6.35 -2.14 15.93
N GLN A 18 -6.37 -3.36 16.45
CA GLN A 18 -7.31 -3.75 17.48
C GLN A 18 -7.12 -2.95 18.78
N LYS A 19 -5.93 -2.41 18.98
CA LYS A 19 -5.61 -1.55 20.14
C LYS A 19 -5.84 -0.07 19.83
N ASN A 20 -6.46 0.25 18.69
CA ASN A 20 -6.70 1.63 18.24
C ASN A 20 -5.41 2.41 18.01
N ILE A 21 -4.37 1.74 17.57
CA ILE A 21 -3.08 2.36 17.23
C ILE A 21 -3.01 2.50 15.71
N GLY A 22 -2.73 3.72 15.25
CA GLY A 22 -2.48 3.97 13.83
C GLY A 22 -1.08 3.53 13.46
N VAL A 23 -0.93 2.93 12.27
CA VAL A 23 0.36 2.46 11.78
C VAL A 23 0.67 3.13 10.46
N LEU A 24 1.83 3.76 10.37
CA LEU A 24 2.32 4.36 9.13
C LEU A 24 3.40 3.48 8.54
N ILE A 25 3.24 3.10 7.28
CA ILE A 25 4.19 2.26 6.57
C ILE A 25 4.71 3.03 5.37
N THR A 26 6.03 3.04 5.18
CA THR A 26 6.64 3.59 3.97
C THR A 26 7.40 2.47 3.27
N ASP A 27 7.12 2.27 2.00
CA ASP A 27 7.76 1.21 1.22
C ASP A 27 7.64 1.53 -0.26
N HIS A 28 8.58 1.05 -1.04
CA HIS A 28 8.53 1.15 -2.50
C HIS A 28 7.85 -0.07 -3.13
N ASN A 29 7.60 -1.12 -2.36
CA ASN A 29 6.89 -2.31 -2.83
C ASN A 29 5.38 -2.03 -2.76
N VAL A 30 4.88 -1.37 -3.80
CA VAL A 30 3.52 -0.84 -3.81
C VAL A 30 2.47 -1.95 -3.72
N ARG A 31 2.67 -3.05 -4.44
CA ARG A 31 1.70 -4.15 -4.45
C ARG A 31 1.46 -4.72 -3.06
N GLU A 32 2.54 -5.06 -2.36
CA GLU A 32 2.41 -5.67 -1.03
C GLU A 32 1.88 -4.66 -0.02
N THR A 33 2.32 -3.41 -0.10
CA THR A 33 1.87 -2.37 0.81
C THR A 33 0.38 -2.09 0.65
N LEU A 34 -0.13 -2.04 -0.58
CA LEU A 34 -1.55 -1.80 -0.82
C LEU A 34 -2.44 -2.91 -0.26
N ARG A 35 -1.93 -4.13 -0.18
CA ARG A 35 -2.71 -5.25 0.37
C ARG A 35 -2.93 -5.16 1.87
N ILE A 36 -2.07 -4.44 2.58
CA ILE A 36 -2.11 -4.42 4.05
C ILE A 36 -2.52 -3.08 4.64
N CYS A 37 -2.70 -2.05 3.83
CA CYS A 37 -3.07 -0.73 4.33
C CYS A 37 -4.55 -0.43 4.08
N ASP A 38 -5.10 0.46 4.92
CA ASP A 38 -6.47 0.93 4.78
C ASP A 38 -6.55 2.14 3.86
N LYS A 39 -5.47 2.91 3.82
CA LYS A 39 -5.36 4.12 3.01
C LYS A 39 -3.90 4.31 2.62
N ALA A 40 -3.65 4.78 1.43
CA ALA A 40 -2.29 4.99 0.96
C ALA A 40 -2.14 6.33 0.26
N TYR A 41 -0.92 6.83 0.27
CA TYR A 41 -0.50 8.01 -0.47
C TYR A 41 0.59 7.55 -1.43
N ILE A 42 0.41 7.83 -2.71
CA ILE A 42 1.42 7.54 -3.72
C ILE A 42 2.22 8.81 -3.96
N ILE A 43 3.52 8.74 -3.68
CA ILE A 43 4.40 9.90 -3.81
C ILE A 43 5.31 9.70 -5.02
N SER A 44 5.41 10.72 -5.86
CA SER A 44 6.26 10.73 -7.02
C SER A 44 6.84 12.12 -7.21
N ASP A 45 8.14 12.20 -7.45
CA ASP A 45 8.86 13.47 -7.66
C ASP A 45 8.61 14.49 -6.54
N GLY A 46 8.57 14.00 -5.29
CA GLY A 46 8.40 14.87 -4.13
C GLY A 46 7.00 15.38 -3.91
N THR A 47 6.02 14.91 -4.66
CA THR A 47 4.62 15.33 -4.52
C THR A 47 3.71 14.13 -4.38
N VAL A 48 2.51 14.35 -3.83
CA VAL A 48 1.49 13.31 -3.75
C VAL A 48 0.82 13.19 -5.10
N LEU A 49 1.05 12.07 -5.77
CA LEU A 49 0.43 11.77 -7.05
C LEU A 49 -1.04 11.39 -6.88
N ALA A 50 -1.35 10.60 -5.86
CA ALA A 50 -2.71 10.14 -5.58
C ALA A 50 -2.80 9.69 -4.14
N CYS A 51 -4.00 9.68 -3.58
CA CYS A 51 -4.25 9.11 -2.26
C CYS A 51 -5.66 8.54 -2.22
N GLY A 52 -5.87 7.56 -1.34
CA GLY A 52 -7.17 6.94 -1.17
C GLY A 52 -7.05 5.49 -0.71
N LYS A 53 -8.15 4.78 -0.85
CA LYS A 53 -8.17 3.35 -0.52
C LYS A 53 -7.43 2.55 -1.60
N PRO A 54 -6.87 1.39 -1.23
CA PRO A 54 -6.15 0.56 -2.21
C PRO A 54 -6.95 0.27 -3.48
N GLU A 55 -8.25 -0.03 -3.36
CA GLU A 55 -9.08 -0.31 -4.51
C GLU A 55 -9.18 0.86 -5.47
N GLU A 56 -9.19 2.07 -4.94
CA GLU A 56 -9.22 3.28 -5.75
C GLU A 56 -7.89 3.48 -6.47
N LEU A 57 -6.78 3.23 -5.76
CA LEU A 57 -5.46 3.47 -6.30
C LEU A 57 -5.09 2.50 -7.41
N VAL A 58 -5.48 1.23 -7.28
CA VAL A 58 -5.17 0.24 -8.32
C VAL A 58 -5.93 0.51 -9.62
N ASN A 59 -6.99 1.31 -9.55
CA ASN A 59 -7.76 1.71 -10.74
C ASN A 59 -7.40 3.11 -11.24
N ASP A 60 -6.51 3.82 -10.55
CA ASP A 60 -6.08 5.16 -10.97
C ASP A 60 -5.06 5.03 -12.10
N GLU A 61 -5.35 5.63 -13.23
CA GLU A 61 -4.48 5.54 -14.41
C GLU A 61 -3.08 6.08 -14.16
N ARG A 62 -2.95 7.16 -13.39
CA ARG A 62 -1.66 7.75 -13.08
C ARG A 62 -0.81 6.82 -12.23
N VAL A 63 -1.42 6.16 -11.27
CA VAL A 63 -0.74 5.19 -10.40
C VAL A 63 -0.29 3.99 -11.23
N ARG A 64 -1.15 3.46 -12.06
CA ARG A 64 -0.82 2.31 -12.90
C ARG A 64 0.31 2.62 -13.86
N ALA A 65 0.31 3.82 -14.43
CA ALA A 65 1.35 4.23 -15.38
C ALA A 65 2.73 4.32 -14.72
N VAL A 66 2.79 4.77 -13.46
CA VAL A 66 4.06 5.04 -12.77
C VAL A 66 4.57 3.82 -12.01
N TYR A 67 3.70 3.11 -11.30
CA TYR A 67 4.11 2.09 -10.35
C TYR A 67 3.62 0.68 -10.62
N LEU A 68 2.43 0.52 -11.22
CA LEU A 68 1.78 -0.79 -11.27
C LEU A 68 1.81 -1.42 -12.66
N GLY A 69 1.89 -0.59 -13.71
CA GLY A 69 1.82 -1.09 -15.08
C GLY A 69 0.39 -1.45 -15.49
N GLU A 70 0.22 -1.70 -16.79
CA GLU A 70 -1.11 -1.94 -17.35
C GLU A 70 -1.72 -3.27 -16.94
N HIS A 71 -0.88 -4.24 -16.63
CA HIS A 71 -1.31 -5.60 -16.31
C HIS A 71 -1.26 -5.88 -14.82
N PHE A 72 -1.31 -4.84 -14.00
CA PHE A 72 -1.29 -5.02 -12.56
C PHE A 72 -2.53 -5.79 -12.10
N ASP A 73 -2.30 -6.86 -11.37
CA ASP A 73 -3.35 -7.69 -10.78
C ASP A 73 -3.23 -7.61 -9.26
N TYR A 74 -4.18 -6.92 -8.66
CA TYR A 74 -4.24 -6.77 -7.22
C TYR A 74 -4.75 -8.03 -6.55
#